data_cfa6a1dbf34cbffbe745d51bf362e421
#
_entry.id   cfa6a1dbf34cbffbe745d51bf362e421
#
_cell.length_a   1.000
_cell.length_b   1.000
_cell.length_c   1.000
_cell.angle_alpha   90.00
_cell.angle_beta   90.00
_cell.angle_gamma   90.00
#
_symmetry.space_group_name_H-M   'P 1'
#
loop_
_entity.id
_entity.type
_entity.pdbx_description
1 polymer ?
#
loop_
_entity_poly.entity_id
_entity_poly.type
_entity_poly.pdbx_seq_one_letter_code
_entity_poly.pdbx_strand_id
1 'polypeptide(L)'
;YTKAADDLSAYYEEILIDEYQDSNMLQEVILTAVSKGKYNEADNNIYMVGDVKQSIYKFRLACPKLFMDKYSTYTDTDSPNVRIELQTNFRSRENVLECTNDVFYRAMNPYFAEIEYDDRARLNAGFEYPKYQAQNENAMTFADDPDTMIYMIDMNQEKLSPEDEDRSARE
;
A
#
# COMPACT_ATOMS: atom_id res chain seq x y z
N TYR A 1 30.98 -3.94 12.30
CA TYR A 1 29.90 -4.89 12.62
C TYR A 1 30.38 -5.92 13.65
N THR A 2 29.45 -6.60 14.32
CA THR A 2 29.77 -7.63 15.30
C THR A 2 30.03 -8.97 14.61
N LYS A 3 30.77 -9.88 15.27
CA LYS A 3 30.98 -11.24 14.78
C LYS A 3 29.66 -11.96 14.48
N ALA A 4 28.62 -11.75 15.31
CA ALA A 4 27.31 -12.33 15.08
C ALA A 4 26.67 -11.82 13.76
N ALA A 5 26.81 -10.54 13.43
CA ALA A 5 26.34 -9.99 12.18
C ALA A 5 27.10 -10.56 10.96
N ASP A 6 28.38 -10.82 11.12
CA ASP A 6 29.20 -11.45 10.07
C ASP A 6 28.82 -12.90 9.86
N ASP A 7 28.62 -13.64 10.94
CA ASP A 7 28.18 -15.06 10.88
C ASP A 7 26.80 -15.16 10.20
N LEU A 8 25.86 -14.27 10.53
CA LEU A 8 24.52 -14.23 9.90
C LEU A 8 24.59 -13.84 8.42
N SER A 9 25.39 -12.83 8.08
CA SER A 9 25.58 -12.41 6.69
C SER A 9 26.20 -13.53 5.81
N ALA A 10 27.08 -14.33 6.39
CA ALA A 10 27.64 -15.49 5.70
C ALA A 10 26.63 -16.65 5.57
N TYR A 11 25.69 -16.76 6.52
CA TYR A 11 24.72 -17.85 6.58
C TYR A 11 23.55 -17.66 5.61
N TYR A 12 23.00 -16.42 5.52
CA TYR A 12 21.85 -16.15 4.65
C TYR A 12 22.28 -15.89 3.22
N GLU A 13 21.73 -16.66 2.28
CA GLU A 13 21.94 -16.46 0.85
C GLU A 13 21.08 -15.28 0.35
N GLU A 14 19.83 -15.20 0.81
CA GLU A 14 18.86 -14.17 0.46
C GLU A 14 18.12 -13.69 1.69
N ILE A 15 17.76 -12.41 1.70
CA ILE A 15 16.95 -11.76 2.73
C ILE A 15 15.73 -11.16 2.03
N LEU A 16 14.55 -11.72 2.31
CA LEU A 16 13.29 -11.29 1.71
C LEU A 16 12.48 -10.51 2.74
N ILE A 17 12.05 -9.30 2.38
CA ILE A 17 11.33 -8.40 3.27
C ILE A 17 10.04 -8.01 2.59
N ASP A 18 8.90 -8.28 3.25
CA ASP A 18 7.59 -7.83 2.84
C ASP A 18 7.19 -6.57 3.63
N GLU A 19 6.25 -5.80 3.08
CA GLU A 19 5.72 -4.56 3.69
C GLU A 19 6.83 -3.59 4.13
N TYR A 20 7.87 -3.44 3.28
CA TYR A 20 9.05 -2.67 3.64
C TYR A 20 8.74 -1.18 3.96
N GLN A 21 7.63 -0.62 3.47
CA GLN A 21 7.20 0.75 3.79
C GLN A 21 6.91 0.96 5.28
N ASP A 22 6.66 -0.13 6.03
CA ASP A 22 6.39 -0.07 7.48
C ASP A 22 7.65 -0.30 8.33
N SER A 23 8.81 -0.43 7.71
CA SER A 23 10.09 -0.59 8.38
C SER A 23 10.51 0.68 9.12
N ASN A 24 11.18 0.50 10.24
CA ASN A 24 11.79 1.58 11.02
C ASN A 24 13.32 1.58 10.91
N MET A 25 13.96 2.64 11.40
CA MET A 25 15.43 2.79 11.34
C MET A 25 16.19 1.66 12.05
N LEU A 26 15.65 1.12 13.13
CA LEU A 26 16.33 0.02 13.84
C LEU A 26 16.32 -1.26 13.00
N GLN A 27 15.19 -1.56 12.36
CA GLN A 27 15.07 -2.69 11.45
C GLN A 27 16.02 -2.52 10.25
N GLU A 28 16.09 -1.33 9.67
CA GLU A 28 17.01 -1.03 8.57
C GLU A 28 18.48 -1.27 8.95
N VAL A 29 18.88 -0.81 10.13
CA VAL A 29 20.26 -1.03 10.65
C VAL A 29 20.54 -2.53 10.83
N ILE A 30 19.58 -3.29 11.36
CA ILE A 30 19.73 -4.74 11.55
C ILE A 30 19.83 -5.44 10.18
N LEU A 31 18.93 -5.13 9.25
CA LEU A 31 18.91 -5.73 7.92
C LEU A 31 20.21 -5.46 7.16
N THR A 32 20.66 -4.21 7.19
CA THR A 32 21.96 -3.84 6.61
C THR A 32 23.11 -4.62 7.26
N ALA A 33 23.11 -4.75 8.59
CA ALA A 33 24.19 -5.44 9.31
C ALA A 33 24.28 -6.94 8.98
N VAL A 34 23.16 -7.58 8.64
CA VAL A 34 23.12 -9.01 8.29
C VAL A 34 23.16 -9.26 6.78
N SER A 35 23.10 -8.23 5.95
CA SER A 35 23.21 -8.36 4.50
C SER A 35 24.66 -8.58 4.03
N LYS A 36 24.80 -9.14 2.85
CA LYS A 36 26.12 -9.24 2.17
C LYS A 36 26.57 -7.88 1.64
N GLY A 37 25.62 -7.00 1.31
CA GLY A 37 25.85 -5.65 0.81
C GLY A 37 26.49 -4.68 1.80
N LYS A 38 26.62 -5.05 3.09
CA LYS A 38 27.17 -4.17 4.14
C LYS A 38 28.62 -3.69 3.91
N TYR A 39 29.39 -4.42 3.13
CA TYR A 39 30.75 -4.07 2.76
C TYR A 39 30.91 -3.69 1.28
N ASN A 40 30.07 -4.25 0.43
CA ASN A 40 30.08 -3.99 -1.01
C ASN A 40 28.66 -4.10 -1.54
N GLU A 41 28.08 -3.01 -2.04
CA GLU A 41 26.72 -2.97 -2.57
C GLU A 41 26.47 -3.96 -3.69
N ALA A 42 27.49 -4.28 -4.49
CA ALA A 42 27.36 -5.26 -5.57
C ALA A 42 27.05 -6.69 -5.09
N ASP A 43 27.36 -6.98 -3.82
CA ASP A 43 27.10 -8.30 -3.22
C ASP A 43 25.79 -8.31 -2.43
N ASN A 44 24.96 -7.27 -2.55
CA ASN A 44 23.71 -7.16 -1.79
C ASN A 44 22.75 -8.30 -2.12
N ASN A 45 22.19 -8.90 -1.06
CA ASN A 45 21.29 -10.05 -1.13
C ASN A 45 19.91 -9.76 -0.52
N ILE A 46 19.51 -8.47 -0.47
CA ILE A 46 18.22 -8.06 0.06
C ILE A 46 17.22 -7.88 -1.10
N TYR A 47 16.07 -8.51 -0.97
CA TYR A 47 14.90 -8.28 -1.80
C TYR A 47 13.77 -7.69 -0.95
N MET A 48 13.26 -6.54 -1.34
CA MET A 48 12.25 -5.80 -0.59
C MET A 48 10.99 -5.63 -1.44
N VAL A 49 9.84 -5.89 -0.84
CA VAL A 49 8.53 -5.61 -1.45
C VAL A 49 7.79 -4.63 -0.55
N GLY A 50 7.09 -3.68 -1.15
CA GLY A 50 6.27 -2.73 -0.41
C GLY A 50 5.54 -1.77 -1.33
N ASP A 51 4.61 -1.06 -0.74
CA ASP A 51 3.87 0.01 -1.39
C ASP A 51 3.77 1.21 -0.44
N VAL A 52 4.49 2.26 -0.73
CA VAL A 52 4.54 3.44 0.12
C VAL A 52 3.17 4.11 0.30
N LYS A 53 2.23 3.94 -0.64
CA LYS A 53 0.85 4.42 -0.53
C LYS A 53 0.07 3.73 0.61
N GLN A 54 0.52 2.55 1.03
CA GLN A 54 -0.07 1.76 2.11
C GLN A 54 0.60 1.99 3.47
N SER A 55 1.57 2.91 3.57
CA SER A 55 2.23 3.22 4.84
C SER A 55 1.29 3.95 5.79
N ILE A 56 0.77 3.23 6.78
CA ILE A 56 -0.16 3.75 7.80
C ILE A 56 0.39 3.63 9.23
N TYR A 57 1.57 3.04 9.41
CA TYR A 57 2.14 2.74 10.74
C TYR A 57 3.15 3.79 11.24
N LYS A 58 3.08 5.04 10.79
CA LYS A 58 3.93 6.13 11.28
C LYS A 58 3.88 6.27 12.81
N PHE A 59 2.72 6.01 13.42
CA PHE A 59 2.54 6.01 14.87
C PHE A 59 3.29 4.88 15.59
N ARG A 60 3.76 3.84 14.87
CA ARG A 60 4.63 2.77 15.35
C ARG A 60 6.09 2.96 14.95
N LEU A 61 6.48 4.20 14.66
CA LEU A 61 7.83 4.57 14.24
C LEU A 61 8.24 4.05 12.85
N ALA A 62 7.28 3.61 12.02
CA ALA A 62 7.57 3.35 10.61
C ALA A 62 8.16 4.61 9.96
N CYS A 63 9.14 4.41 9.11
CA CYS A 63 9.85 5.48 8.43
C CYS A 63 9.72 5.33 6.90
N PRO A 64 8.61 5.78 6.28
CA PRO A 64 8.38 5.68 4.84
C PRO A 64 9.51 6.28 4.01
N LYS A 65 10.25 7.25 4.59
CA LYS A 65 11.42 7.85 3.95
C LYS A 65 12.47 6.82 3.54
N LEU A 66 12.66 5.75 4.32
CA LEU A 66 13.60 4.67 3.94
C LEU A 66 13.23 4.03 2.60
N PHE A 67 11.93 3.80 2.40
CA PHE A 67 11.41 3.28 1.13
C PHE A 67 11.59 4.31 0.00
N MET A 68 11.21 5.55 0.25
CA MET A 68 11.29 6.63 -0.74
C MET A 68 12.73 6.91 -1.19
N ASP A 69 13.69 6.87 -0.27
CA ASP A 69 15.10 7.06 -0.58
C ASP A 69 15.59 5.94 -1.53
N LYS A 70 15.21 4.68 -1.27
CA LYS A 70 15.53 3.55 -2.17
C LYS A 70 14.78 3.68 -3.51
N TYR A 71 13.50 4.02 -3.49
CA TYR A 71 12.69 4.20 -4.69
C TYR A 71 13.28 5.25 -5.63
N SER A 72 13.81 6.35 -5.07
CA SER A 72 14.41 7.44 -5.85
C SER A 72 15.82 7.14 -6.36
N THR A 73 16.57 6.26 -5.68
CA THR A 73 17.97 5.96 -6.00
C THR A 73 18.17 4.70 -6.82
N TYR A 74 17.27 3.71 -6.66
CA TYR A 74 17.32 2.47 -7.42
C TYR A 74 16.82 2.69 -8.84
N THR A 75 17.46 2.04 -9.80
CA THR A 75 17.14 2.16 -11.22
C THR A 75 16.44 0.92 -11.74
N ASP A 76 15.82 1.03 -12.90
CA ASP A 76 15.14 -0.07 -13.60
C ASP A 76 16.06 -0.84 -14.56
N THR A 77 17.34 -0.49 -14.62
CA THR A 77 18.34 -1.06 -15.53
C THR A 77 19.62 -1.42 -14.79
N ASP A 78 20.53 -2.13 -15.46
CA ASP A 78 21.84 -2.67 -15.05
C ASP A 78 22.55 -1.91 -13.93
N SER A 79 22.08 -2.09 -12.72
CA SER A 79 22.63 -1.51 -11.49
C SER A 79 22.67 -2.60 -10.42
N PRO A 80 23.59 -2.53 -9.46
CA PRO A 80 23.58 -3.40 -8.29
C PRO A 80 22.25 -3.34 -7.51
N ASN A 81 21.56 -2.20 -7.59
CA ASN A 81 20.28 -1.95 -6.92
C ASN A 81 19.21 -1.67 -7.98
N VAL A 82 18.32 -2.64 -8.18
CA VAL A 82 17.28 -2.59 -9.21
C VAL A 82 15.92 -2.34 -8.58
N ARG A 83 15.11 -1.47 -9.19
CA ARG A 83 13.71 -1.23 -8.87
C ARG A 83 12.82 -1.88 -9.92
N ILE A 84 11.82 -2.63 -9.46
CA ILE A 84 10.78 -3.25 -10.31
C ILE A 84 9.43 -2.71 -9.86
N GLU A 85 8.68 -2.08 -10.76
CA GLU A 85 7.35 -1.56 -10.49
C GLU A 85 6.29 -2.56 -10.94
N LEU A 86 5.43 -2.98 -10.00
CA LEU A 86 4.31 -3.89 -10.26
C LEU A 86 3.01 -3.07 -10.30
N GLN A 87 2.46 -2.89 -11.50
CA GLN A 87 1.28 -2.06 -11.73
C GLN A 87 -0.01 -2.86 -11.87
N THR A 88 0.08 -4.18 -11.98
CA THR A 88 -1.07 -5.05 -12.26
C THR A 88 -1.59 -5.69 -10.98
N ASN A 89 -2.88 -5.47 -10.69
CA ASN A 89 -3.57 -6.02 -9.53
C ASN A 89 -4.42 -7.24 -9.95
N PHE A 90 -4.14 -8.40 -9.35
CA PHE A 90 -4.86 -9.66 -9.58
C PHE A 90 -5.82 -10.02 -8.44
N ARG A 91 -5.98 -9.15 -7.45
CA ARG A 91 -6.78 -9.41 -6.23
C ARG A 91 -8.18 -8.81 -6.30
N SER A 92 -8.30 -7.64 -6.89
CA SER A 92 -9.53 -6.83 -6.84
C SER A 92 -10.21 -6.72 -8.18
N ARG A 93 -11.52 -6.52 -8.16
CA ARG A 93 -12.31 -6.23 -9.36
C ARG A 93 -11.98 -4.85 -9.90
N GLU A 94 -12.16 -4.65 -11.20
CA GLU A 94 -11.85 -3.41 -11.90
C GLU A 94 -12.58 -2.19 -11.29
N ASN A 95 -13.87 -2.30 -11.00
CA ASN A 95 -14.65 -1.22 -10.39
C ASN A 95 -14.09 -0.76 -9.03
N VAL A 96 -13.56 -1.69 -8.21
CA VAL A 96 -12.90 -1.36 -6.95
C VAL A 96 -11.60 -0.61 -7.19
N LEU A 97 -10.83 -1.05 -8.17
CA LEU A 97 -9.56 -0.40 -8.54
C LEU A 97 -9.80 1.00 -9.11
N GLU A 98 -10.79 1.16 -9.97
CA GLU A 98 -11.16 2.47 -10.54
C GLU A 98 -11.61 3.45 -9.45
N CYS A 99 -12.44 3.01 -8.51
CA CYS A 99 -12.82 3.84 -7.37
C CYS A 99 -11.60 4.24 -6.52
N THR A 100 -10.71 3.30 -6.24
CA THR A 100 -9.47 3.58 -5.51
C THR A 100 -8.58 4.57 -6.25
N ASN A 101 -8.41 4.37 -7.56
CA ASN A 101 -7.65 5.27 -8.42
C ASN A 101 -8.22 6.70 -8.39
N ASP A 102 -9.56 6.87 -8.52
CA ASP A 102 -10.20 8.19 -8.51
C ASP A 102 -9.99 8.92 -7.17
N VAL A 103 -10.14 8.22 -6.05
CA VAL A 103 -9.90 8.79 -4.72
C VAL A 103 -8.44 9.18 -4.54
N PHE A 104 -7.50 8.31 -4.89
CA PHE A 104 -6.08 8.58 -4.68
C PHE A 104 -5.55 9.66 -5.63
N TYR A 105 -6.04 9.72 -6.86
CA TYR A 105 -5.68 10.77 -7.81
C TYR A 105 -6.04 12.17 -7.29
N ARG A 106 -7.10 12.28 -6.49
CA ARG A 106 -7.54 13.54 -5.87
C ARG A 106 -6.86 13.81 -4.53
N ALA A 107 -6.65 12.76 -3.73
CA ALA A 107 -6.16 12.91 -2.37
C ALA A 107 -4.63 12.92 -2.28
N MET A 108 -3.93 12.13 -3.10
CA MET A 108 -2.47 12.03 -3.07
C MET A 108 -1.84 13.01 -4.05
N ASN A 109 -1.61 14.20 -3.56
CA ASN A 109 -0.88 15.23 -4.29
C ASN A 109 0.22 15.82 -3.38
N PRO A 110 1.23 16.53 -3.93
CA PRO A 110 2.36 17.04 -3.15
C PRO A 110 2.02 17.97 -1.98
N TYR A 111 0.77 18.50 -1.92
CA TYR A 111 0.32 19.36 -0.83
C TYR A 111 -0.18 18.59 0.40
N PHE A 112 -0.72 17.38 0.20
CA PHE A 112 -1.33 16.58 1.27
C PHE A 112 -0.57 15.28 1.55
N ALA A 113 0.07 14.72 0.53
CA ALA A 113 0.84 13.51 0.64
C ALA A 113 2.28 13.77 0.17
N GLU A 114 3.25 13.11 0.79
CA GLU A 114 4.64 13.16 0.37
C GLU A 114 4.88 12.45 -0.98
N ILE A 115 3.81 11.91 -1.59
CA ILE A 115 3.83 11.09 -2.79
C ILE A 115 2.78 11.59 -3.76
N GLU A 116 3.13 11.66 -5.04
CA GLU A 116 2.21 11.95 -6.12
C GLU A 116 1.63 10.64 -6.67
N TYR A 117 0.30 10.60 -6.82
CA TYR A 117 -0.38 9.49 -7.49
C TYR A 117 -0.49 9.80 -8.97
N ASP A 118 0.42 9.24 -9.76
CA ASP A 118 0.50 9.41 -11.20
C ASP A 118 0.08 8.12 -11.96
N ASP A 119 0.23 8.12 -13.27
CA ASP A 119 -0.08 6.95 -14.12
C ASP A 119 0.77 5.72 -13.79
N ARG A 120 1.93 5.88 -13.15
CA ARG A 120 2.79 4.77 -12.71
C ARG A 120 2.28 4.15 -11.41
N ALA A 121 1.66 4.97 -10.56
CA ALA A 121 1.07 4.53 -9.30
C ALA A 121 -0.32 3.91 -9.48
N ARG A 122 -0.96 4.14 -10.65
CA ARG A 122 -2.30 3.65 -10.98
C ARG A 122 -2.38 2.13 -10.90
N LEU A 123 -3.47 1.65 -10.29
CA LEU A 123 -3.79 0.22 -10.20
C LEU A 123 -4.50 -0.24 -11.49
N ASN A 124 -3.97 -1.25 -12.14
CA ASN A 124 -4.54 -1.84 -13.35
C ASN A 124 -5.06 -3.24 -13.07
N ALA A 125 -6.28 -3.55 -13.53
CA ALA A 125 -6.86 -4.87 -13.37
C ALA A 125 -6.07 -5.91 -14.21
N GLY A 126 -5.63 -6.99 -13.55
CA GLY A 126 -4.93 -8.10 -14.21
C GLY A 126 -5.80 -9.32 -14.47
N PHE A 127 -7.06 -9.27 -14.03
CA PHE A 127 -8.00 -10.37 -14.18
C PHE A 127 -9.44 -9.87 -14.30
N GLU A 128 -10.21 -10.43 -15.26
CA GLU A 128 -11.64 -10.22 -15.35
C GLU A 128 -12.38 -11.19 -14.42
N TYR A 129 -13.02 -10.64 -13.40
CA TYR A 129 -13.88 -11.44 -12.52
C TYR A 129 -15.23 -11.70 -13.17
N PRO A 130 -15.81 -12.92 -12.98
CA PRO A 130 -17.17 -13.21 -13.42
C PRO A 130 -18.16 -12.17 -12.89
N LYS A 131 -19.12 -11.78 -13.72
CA LYS A 131 -20.22 -10.92 -13.26
C LYS A 131 -20.97 -11.62 -12.13
N TYR A 132 -21.32 -10.86 -11.11
CA TYR A 132 -22.13 -11.39 -10.01
C TYR A 132 -23.49 -11.84 -10.54
N GLN A 133 -23.83 -13.10 -10.35
CA GLN A 133 -25.14 -13.64 -10.63
C GLN A 133 -25.84 -13.83 -9.29
N ALA A 134 -26.94 -13.09 -9.05
CA ALA A 134 -27.75 -13.28 -7.88
C ALA A 134 -28.31 -14.72 -7.88
N GLN A 135 -28.01 -15.50 -6.86
CA GLN A 135 -28.44 -16.91 -6.76
C GLN A 135 -29.91 -17.07 -6.39
N ASN A 136 -30.62 -16.00 -6.07
CA ASN A 136 -32.04 -16.00 -5.73
C ASN A 136 -32.79 -14.93 -6.52
N GLU A 137 -33.90 -15.31 -7.14
CA GLU A 137 -34.84 -14.39 -7.82
C GLU A 137 -35.45 -13.33 -6.88
N ASN A 138 -35.37 -13.53 -5.56
CA ASN A 138 -35.78 -12.58 -4.53
C ASN A 138 -34.62 -11.77 -3.91
N ALA A 139 -33.38 -11.98 -4.33
CA ALA A 139 -32.31 -11.07 -3.95
C ALA A 139 -32.59 -9.74 -4.69
N MET A 140 -32.72 -8.64 -3.93
CA MET A 140 -32.74 -7.31 -4.51
C MET A 140 -31.63 -7.27 -5.55
N THR A 141 -32.03 -7.06 -6.81
CA THR A 141 -31.05 -6.90 -7.86
C THR A 141 -30.38 -5.56 -7.59
N PHE A 142 -29.15 -5.58 -7.11
CA PHE A 142 -28.30 -4.39 -6.96
C PHE A 142 -27.97 -3.74 -8.32
N ALA A 143 -28.82 -3.95 -9.32
CA ALA A 143 -28.65 -3.37 -10.65
C ALA A 143 -28.67 -1.84 -10.62
N ASP A 144 -29.30 -1.26 -9.61
CA ASP A 144 -29.41 0.18 -9.38
C ASP A 144 -28.57 0.67 -8.18
N ASP A 145 -27.90 -0.24 -7.44
CA ASP A 145 -27.02 0.16 -6.35
C ASP A 145 -25.66 0.66 -6.92
N PRO A 146 -25.19 1.80 -6.47
CA PRO A 146 -23.87 2.28 -6.87
C PRO A 146 -22.79 1.32 -6.35
N ASP A 147 -21.83 0.98 -7.20
CA ASP A 147 -20.66 0.16 -6.84
C ASP A 147 -19.83 0.78 -5.69
N THR A 148 -20.03 2.06 -5.44
CA THR A 148 -19.32 2.82 -4.41
C THR A 148 -20.24 3.86 -3.79
N MET A 149 -20.27 3.91 -2.45
CA MET A 149 -21.00 4.93 -1.69
C MET A 149 -20.04 5.70 -0.78
N ILE A 150 -20.22 7.01 -0.74
CA ILE A 150 -19.47 7.90 0.17
C ILE A 150 -20.44 8.40 1.23
N TYR A 151 -20.14 8.09 2.48
CA TYR A 151 -20.88 8.60 3.63
C TYR A 151 -20.12 9.79 4.21
N MET A 152 -20.77 10.96 4.27
CA MET A 152 -20.26 12.13 4.96
C MET A 152 -21.01 12.32 6.28
N ILE A 153 -20.27 12.34 7.39
CA ILE A 153 -20.83 12.59 8.73
C ILE A 153 -20.39 13.98 9.16
N ASP A 154 -21.37 14.89 9.27
CA ASP A 154 -21.10 16.22 9.84
C ASP A 154 -21.13 16.14 11.38
N MET A 155 -19.95 16.15 11.98
CA MET A 155 -19.79 16.09 13.43
C MET A 155 -20.12 17.41 14.14
N ASN A 156 -20.40 18.49 13.40
CA ASN A 156 -20.71 19.81 13.94
C ASN A 156 -22.23 20.05 14.08
N GLN A 157 -23.05 19.14 13.60
CA GLN A 157 -24.49 19.23 13.84
C GLN A 157 -24.79 18.98 15.32
N GLU A 158 -25.61 19.85 15.91
CA GLU A 158 -26.18 19.65 17.24
C GLU A 158 -26.85 18.27 17.29
N LYS A 159 -26.69 17.57 18.42
CA LYS A 159 -27.28 16.22 18.62
C LYS A 159 -28.73 16.26 18.18
N LEU A 160 -29.06 15.40 17.23
CA LEU A 160 -30.45 15.12 16.83
C LEU A 160 -31.27 14.86 18.10
N SER A 161 -32.45 15.45 18.19
CA SER A 161 -33.34 15.17 19.30
C SER A 161 -33.78 13.69 19.22
N PRO A 162 -34.15 13.04 20.35
CA PRO A 162 -34.62 11.65 20.31
C PRO A 162 -35.81 11.42 19.36
N GLU A 163 -36.54 12.49 19.00
CA GLU A 163 -37.68 12.43 18.06
C GLU A 163 -37.19 12.36 16.59
N ASP A 164 -36.00 12.87 16.29
CA ASP A 164 -35.41 12.87 14.94
C ASP A 164 -34.74 11.52 14.64
N GLU A 165 -34.23 10.81 15.66
CA GLU A 165 -33.66 9.46 15.52
C GLU A 165 -34.74 8.42 15.10
N ASP A 166 -35.97 8.56 15.64
CA ASP A 166 -37.08 7.60 15.33
C ASP A 166 -37.65 7.83 13.92
N ARG A 167 -37.39 8.97 13.30
CA ARG A 167 -37.82 9.32 11.95
C ARG A 167 -36.87 8.80 10.90
N SER A 168 -35.56 8.88 11.14
CA SER A 168 -34.54 8.39 10.20
C SER A 168 -34.45 6.84 10.17
N ALA A 169 -35.00 6.16 11.17
CA ALA A 169 -35.06 4.70 11.22
C ALA A 169 -36.29 4.10 10.49
N ARG A 170 -37.20 4.94 9.97
CA ARG A 170 -38.42 4.55 9.27
C ARG A 170 -38.46 4.91 7.78
N GLU A 171 -37.46 5.61 7.30
CA GLU A 171 -37.20 5.86 5.88
C GLU A 171 -36.10 4.94 5.34
#